data_988cee0eb1d49800de4b5df5c1ca49e6
#
_entry.id   988cee0eb1d49800de4b5df5c1ca49e6
#
_cell.length_a   1.000
_cell.length_b   1.000
_cell.length_c   1.000
_cell.angle_alpha   90.00
_cell.angle_beta   90.00
_cell.angle_gamma   90.00
#
_symmetry.space_group_name_H-M   'P 1'
#
loop_
_entity.id
_entity.type
_entity.pdbx_description
1 polymer ?
#
loop_
_entity_poly.entity_id
_entity_poly.type
_entity_poly.pdbx_seq_one_letter_code
_entity_poly.pdbx_strand_id
1 'polypeptide(L)'
;MAYDSADAWAHPQLFQFDDENYPVRVAGVPPDAFSETGQLWGNPLYNWDYHRQTGYDWWVRRMRHAKKLYDVVRIDHFRGFDEYFSIPAKDETAMNGRWEKGPGMDLFNVLKREIPDVEVIAEDLGVVTPTVEKLVADSGFPNMRVLEFGFEPSEPLSPHMPYRYNTNCVVYTGTHDNETLKGWYDKLDKKKVAYIEKYLQNACGRQDTVYWDIIRLAMMSSANLCVIPMQDYLMLGNEARMNHPSTLGNNWKWRMGSEDMDEELIARIRELTVNAFRLIEDEDPDEEEELLEAGEEEESTVEEKADQPENIPNAI
;
A
#
# COMPACT_ATOMS: atom_id res chain seq x y z
N MET A 1 13.33 -13.28 -2.49
CA MET A 1 14.80 -13.47 -2.45
C MET A 1 15.13 -14.59 -3.44
N ALA A 2 16.15 -14.46 -4.27
CA ALA A 2 16.57 -15.53 -5.17
C ALA A 2 17.49 -16.52 -4.42
N TYR A 3 17.47 -17.80 -4.80
CA TYR A 3 18.30 -18.82 -4.13
C TYR A 3 19.80 -18.62 -4.39
N ASP A 4 20.14 -17.93 -5.48
CA ASP A 4 21.51 -17.57 -5.87
C ASP A 4 21.88 -16.13 -5.47
N SER A 5 21.10 -15.52 -4.58
CA SER A 5 21.38 -14.18 -4.04
C SER A 5 22.58 -14.19 -3.08
N ALA A 6 23.19 -13.02 -2.88
CA ALA A 6 24.29 -12.86 -1.94
C ALA A 6 23.91 -13.29 -0.50
N ASP A 7 22.68 -13.01 -0.06
CA ASP A 7 22.19 -13.43 1.25
C ASP A 7 22.05 -14.95 1.35
N ALA A 8 21.48 -15.60 0.32
CA ALA A 8 21.33 -17.04 0.29
C ALA A 8 22.70 -17.74 0.28
N TRP A 9 23.65 -17.20 -0.47
CA TRP A 9 25.01 -17.73 -0.55
C TRP A 9 25.82 -17.54 0.75
N ALA A 10 25.72 -16.34 1.34
CA ALA A 10 26.49 -16.01 2.57
C ALA A 10 25.86 -16.58 3.85
N HIS A 11 24.55 -16.80 3.85
CA HIS A 11 23.77 -17.17 5.05
C HIS A 11 22.71 -18.24 4.73
N PRO A 12 23.09 -19.42 4.20
CA PRO A 12 22.15 -20.47 3.78
C PRO A 12 21.23 -20.95 4.92
N GLN A 13 21.67 -20.85 6.18
CA GLN A 13 20.89 -21.21 7.37
C GLN A 13 19.60 -20.38 7.55
N LEU A 14 19.48 -19.22 6.87
CA LEU A 14 18.28 -18.39 6.87
C LEU A 14 17.13 -19.01 6.04
N PHE A 15 17.44 -20.00 5.22
CA PHE A 15 16.51 -20.59 4.27
C PHE A 15 16.35 -22.09 4.46
N GLN A 16 15.31 -22.66 3.85
CA GLN A 16 15.07 -24.10 3.85
C GLN A 16 15.88 -24.75 2.73
N PHE A 17 17.19 -24.89 2.96
CA PHE A 17 18.14 -25.51 2.05
C PHE A 17 18.55 -26.90 2.53
N ASP A 18 18.99 -27.74 1.60
CA ASP A 18 19.67 -29.00 1.89
C ASP A 18 21.19 -28.79 2.20
N ASP A 19 21.90 -29.87 2.43
CA ASP A 19 23.32 -29.84 2.77
C ASP A 19 24.21 -29.31 1.60
N GLU A 20 23.67 -29.29 0.37
CA GLU A 20 24.32 -28.76 -0.84
C GLU A 20 23.92 -27.29 -1.13
N ASN A 21 23.14 -26.67 -0.25
CA ASN A 21 22.58 -25.31 -0.36
C ASN A 21 21.59 -25.12 -1.54
N TYR A 22 20.87 -26.18 -1.92
CA TYR A 22 19.74 -26.06 -2.83
C TYR A 22 18.42 -25.98 -2.06
N PRO A 23 17.40 -25.23 -2.58
CA PRO A 23 16.09 -25.19 -1.97
C PRO A 23 15.46 -26.59 -1.88
N VAL A 24 15.05 -27.00 -0.69
CA VAL A 24 14.24 -28.24 -0.50
C VAL A 24 12.80 -27.98 -0.95
N ARG A 25 12.32 -26.77 -0.66
CA ARG A 25 10.99 -26.27 -1.03
C ARG A 25 11.08 -24.81 -1.44
N VAL A 26 10.14 -24.40 -2.28
CA VAL A 26 10.06 -23.04 -2.84
C VAL A 26 8.69 -22.44 -2.63
N ALA A 27 8.60 -21.11 -2.72
CA ALA A 27 7.37 -20.38 -2.60
C ALA A 27 6.54 -20.41 -3.88
N GLY A 28 5.24 -20.18 -3.72
CA GLY A 28 4.27 -20.00 -4.76
C GLY A 28 2.88 -19.78 -4.19
N VAL A 29 1.85 -20.02 -5.01
CA VAL A 29 0.45 -20.00 -4.61
C VAL A 29 -0.28 -21.21 -5.18
N PRO A 30 -1.34 -21.70 -4.50
CA PRO A 30 -2.10 -22.87 -4.96
C PRO A 30 -2.82 -22.61 -6.28
N PRO A 31 -3.32 -23.67 -6.95
CA PRO A 31 -4.28 -23.54 -8.02
C PRO A 31 -5.49 -22.68 -7.61
N ASP A 32 -5.89 -21.77 -8.50
CA ASP A 32 -7.01 -20.86 -8.30
C ASP A 32 -7.75 -20.61 -9.65
N ALA A 33 -8.67 -19.65 -9.65
CA ALA A 33 -9.43 -19.27 -10.86
C ALA A 33 -8.56 -18.61 -11.95
N PHE A 34 -7.35 -18.13 -11.61
CA PHE A 34 -6.41 -17.47 -12.52
C PHE A 34 -5.35 -18.43 -13.06
N SER A 35 -5.05 -19.53 -12.32
CA SER A 35 -4.07 -20.52 -12.71
C SER A 35 -4.49 -21.92 -12.25
N GLU A 36 -4.82 -22.80 -13.19
CA GLU A 36 -5.23 -24.19 -12.91
C GLU A 36 -4.15 -25.01 -12.20
N THR A 37 -2.88 -24.66 -12.37
CA THR A 37 -1.72 -25.37 -11.77
C THR A 37 -1.10 -24.57 -10.61
N GLY A 38 -1.69 -23.44 -10.25
CA GLY A 38 -1.10 -22.47 -9.33
C GLY A 38 0.12 -21.76 -9.94
N GLN A 39 0.80 -20.98 -9.11
CA GLN A 39 2.02 -20.28 -9.52
C GLN A 39 3.20 -20.82 -8.73
N LEU A 40 4.23 -21.25 -9.43
CA LEU A 40 5.51 -21.64 -8.83
C LEU A 40 6.49 -20.47 -8.99
N TRP A 41 6.73 -19.75 -7.89
CA TRP A 41 7.60 -18.57 -7.90
C TRP A 41 9.09 -18.92 -7.83
N GLY A 42 9.43 -20.06 -7.23
CA GLY A 42 10.78 -20.62 -7.23
C GLY A 42 11.75 -19.99 -6.22
N ASN A 43 11.37 -18.93 -5.50
CA ASN A 43 12.22 -18.37 -4.45
C ASN A 43 12.23 -19.27 -3.20
N PRO A 44 13.40 -19.37 -2.49
CA PRO A 44 13.53 -20.23 -1.32
C PRO A 44 12.65 -19.74 -0.17
N LEU A 45 12.21 -20.69 0.65
CA LEU A 45 11.45 -20.41 1.85
C LEU A 45 12.40 -20.09 3.01
N TYR A 46 11.95 -19.21 3.92
CA TYR A 46 12.69 -18.86 5.11
C TYR A 46 12.66 -20.01 6.14
N ASN A 47 13.76 -20.22 6.84
CA ASN A 47 13.85 -21.09 8.00
C ASN A 47 13.41 -20.32 9.24
N TRP A 48 12.08 -20.26 9.46
CA TRP A 48 11.50 -19.46 10.54
C TRP A 48 11.94 -19.89 11.94
N ASP A 49 12.31 -21.18 12.13
CA ASP A 49 12.83 -21.65 13.42
C ASP A 49 14.20 -21.05 13.70
N TYR A 50 15.09 -21.01 12.70
CA TYR A 50 16.38 -20.35 12.84
C TYR A 50 16.23 -18.83 13.06
N HIS A 51 15.34 -18.18 12.32
CA HIS A 51 15.07 -16.76 12.52
C HIS A 51 14.57 -16.47 13.94
N ARG A 52 13.66 -17.29 14.47
CA ARG A 52 13.16 -17.16 15.85
C ARG A 52 14.30 -17.35 16.88
N GLN A 53 15.13 -18.38 16.71
CA GLN A 53 16.26 -18.68 17.60
C GLN A 53 17.29 -17.55 17.65
N THR A 54 17.48 -16.83 16.53
CA THR A 54 18.39 -15.69 16.41
C THR A 54 17.72 -14.35 16.69
N GLY A 55 16.49 -14.35 17.24
CA GLY A 55 15.75 -13.11 17.54
C GLY A 55 15.41 -12.28 16.31
N TYR A 56 15.28 -12.91 15.14
CA TYR A 56 15.00 -12.27 13.84
C TYR A 56 16.06 -11.23 13.42
N ASP A 57 17.31 -11.36 13.89
CA ASP A 57 18.38 -10.38 13.66
C ASP A 57 18.57 -10.01 12.19
N TRP A 58 18.50 -10.98 11.27
CA TRP A 58 18.61 -10.69 9.84
C TRP A 58 17.48 -9.76 9.34
N TRP A 59 16.23 -10.00 9.79
CA TRP A 59 15.09 -9.15 9.44
C TRP A 59 15.23 -7.75 10.03
N VAL A 60 15.67 -7.64 11.27
CA VAL A 60 15.93 -6.35 11.92
C VAL A 60 16.99 -5.55 11.15
N ARG A 61 18.10 -6.20 10.78
CA ARG A 61 19.16 -5.55 10.00
C ARG A 61 18.65 -5.12 8.62
N ARG A 62 17.89 -5.96 7.94
CA ARG A 62 17.30 -5.66 6.63
C ARG A 62 16.36 -4.46 6.70
N MET A 63 15.42 -4.45 7.64
CA MET A 63 14.47 -3.34 7.80
C MET A 63 15.14 -2.05 8.24
N ARG A 64 16.12 -2.14 9.15
CA ARG A 64 16.92 -0.97 9.56
C ARG A 64 17.74 -0.38 8.41
N HIS A 65 18.21 -1.22 7.50
CA HIS A 65 18.90 -0.74 6.30
C HIS A 65 17.92 -0.12 5.30
N ALA A 66 16.77 -0.75 5.06
CA ALA A 66 15.74 -0.20 4.17
C ALA A 66 15.27 1.18 4.65
N LYS A 67 15.06 1.36 5.96
CA LYS A 67 14.70 2.65 6.54
C LYS A 67 15.73 3.78 6.32
N LYS A 68 17.01 3.46 6.13
CA LYS A 68 18.02 4.47 5.79
C LYS A 68 17.90 4.97 4.35
N LEU A 69 17.22 4.23 3.50
CA LEU A 69 17.10 4.51 2.07
C LEU A 69 15.71 5.02 1.69
N TYR A 70 14.69 4.66 2.47
CA TYR A 70 13.28 4.89 2.18
C TYR A 70 12.52 5.31 3.43
N ASP A 71 11.58 6.21 3.28
CA ASP A 71 10.71 6.68 4.37
C ASP A 71 9.69 5.59 4.71
N VAL A 72 9.12 4.93 3.69
CA VAL A 72 8.13 3.86 3.85
C VAL A 72 8.56 2.60 3.10
N VAL A 73 8.41 1.43 3.73
CA VAL A 73 8.75 0.12 3.15
C VAL A 73 7.48 -0.68 2.87
N ARG A 74 7.17 -0.96 1.60
CA ARG A 74 6.11 -1.91 1.26
C ARG A 74 6.64 -3.34 1.42
N ILE A 75 5.98 -4.13 2.26
CA ILE A 75 6.25 -5.56 2.39
C ILE A 75 5.30 -6.32 1.47
N ASP A 76 5.88 -6.95 0.45
CA ASP A 76 5.21 -7.77 -0.54
C ASP A 76 4.75 -9.10 0.04
N HIS A 77 3.60 -9.60 -0.44
CA HIS A 77 3.01 -10.87 -0.01
C HIS A 77 2.91 -11.01 1.52
N PHE A 78 2.32 -10.02 2.18
CA PHE A 78 2.26 -9.94 3.64
C PHE A 78 1.55 -11.16 4.27
N ARG A 79 0.59 -11.76 3.57
CA ARG A 79 -0.05 -12.99 4.01
C ARG A 79 0.93 -14.14 4.28
N GLY A 80 2.09 -14.16 3.61
CA GLY A 80 3.12 -15.17 3.81
C GLY A 80 3.70 -15.22 5.22
N PHE A 81 3.48 -14.18 6.03
CA PHE A 81 3.85 -14.17 7.45
C PHE A 81 2.79 -14.84 8.35
N ASP A 82 1.54 -14.98 7.90
CA ASP A 82 0.54 -15.84 8.54
C ASP A 82 0.70 -17.29 8.06
N GLU A 83 0.50 -17.51 6.77
CA GLU A 83 0.71 -18.80 6.11
C GLU A 83 1.31 -18.58 4.72
N TYR A 84 2.31 -19.38 4.38
CA TYR A 84 2.92 -19.37 3.06
C TYR A 84 2.71 -20.73 2.36
N PHE A 85 2.60 -20.67 1.03
CA PHE A 85 2.41 -21.89 0.24
C PHE A 85 3.77 -22.46 -0.15
N SER A 86 4.02 -23.68 0.30
CA SER A 86 5.30 -24.38 0.24
C SER A 86 5.18 -25.51 -0.79
N ILE A 87 6.02 -25.48 -1.83
CA ILE A 87 6.01 -26.40 -2.96
C ILE A 87 7.33 -27.18 -2.97
N PRO A 88 7.35 -28.51 -3.21
CA PRO A 88 8.60 -29.24 -3.40
C PRO A 88 9.44 -28.62 -4.53
N ALA A 89 10.72 -28.31 -4.28
CA ALA A 89 11.54 -27.57 -5.23
C ALA A 89 11.76 -28.29 -6.59
N LYS A 90 11.55 -29.60 -6.62
CA LYS A 90 11.64 -30.43 -7.84
C LYS A 90 10.38 -30.45 -8.70
N ASP A 91 9.28 -29.87 -8.20
CA ASP A 91 8.01 -29.88 -8.92
C ASP A 91 7.99 -28.78 -9.98
N GLU A 92 7.34 -29.06 -11.09
CA GLU A 92 7.19 -28.09 -12.20
C GLU A 92 5.95 -27.19 -12.04
N THR A 93 5.05 -27.55 -11.13
CA THR A 93 3.80 -26.83 -10.84
C THR A 93 3.57 -26.70 -9.35
N ALA A 94 2.61 -25.87 -8.95
CA ALA A 94 2.26 -25.66 -7.55
C ALA A 94 1.25 -26.69 -7.00
N MET A 95 0.82 -27.68 -7.80
CA MET A 95 -0.26 -28.61 -7.44
C MET A 95 0.00 -29.44 -6.18
N ASN A 96 1.25 -29.79 -5.88
CA ASN A 96 1.63 -30.57 -4.71
C ASN A 96 2.13 -29.73 -3.54
N GLY A 97 1.81 -28.44 -3.56
CA GLY A 97 2.11 -27.54 -2.47
C GLY A 97 1.22 -27.74 -1.24
N ARG A 98 1.61 -27.15 -0.14
CA ARG A 98 0.84 -27.11 1.11
C ARG A 98 1.04 -25.80 1.85
N TRP A 99 0.05 -25.41 2.65
CA TRP A 99 0.17 -24.27 3.53
C TRP A 99 1.02 -24.62 4.76
N GLU A 100 1.94 -23.71 5.11
CA GLU A 100 2.76 -23.78 6.30
C GLU A 100 2.67 -22.47 7.07
N LYS A 101 2.76 -22.54 8.40
CA LYS A 101 2.64 -21.38 9.29
C LYS A 101 3.87 -20.46 9.18
N GLY A 102 3.62 -19.18 9.02
CA GLY A 102 4.61 -18.12 9.12
C GLY A 102 4.89 -17.70 10.57
N PRO A 103 5.76 -16.72 10.79
CA PRO A 103 6.15 -16.23 12.10
C PRO A 103 5.05 -15.38 12.77
N GLY A 104 4.07 -14.89 12.03
CA GLY A 104 3.01 -14.02 12.52
C GLY A 104 3.53 -12.78 13.21
N MET A 105 2.84 -12.39 14.30
CA MET A 105 3.21 -11.23 15.10
C MET A 105 4.55 -11.36 15.85
N ASP A 106 5.11 -12.56 15.98
CA ASP A 106 6.42 -12.73 16.65
C ASP A 106 7.49 -11.87 15.97
N LEU A 107 7.56 -11.91 14.64
CA LEU A 107 8.48 -11.07 13.87
C LEU A 107 8.14 -9.58 14.02
N PHE A 108 6.88 -9.19 13.83
CA PHE A 108 6.50 -7.77 13.82
C PHE A 108 6.63 -7.12 15.20
N ASN A 109 6.41 -7.86 16.29
CA ASN A 109 6.68 -7.38 17.64
C ASN A 109 8.17 -7.09 17.86
N VAL A 110 9.05 -7.93 17.29
CA VAL A 110 10.49 -7.67 17.33
C VAL A 110 10.85 -6.44 16.50
N LEU A 111 10.34 -6.33 15.27
CA LEU A 111 10.62 -5.17 14.41
C LEU A 111 10.16 -3.87 15.05
N LYS A 112 8.96 -3.80 15.61
CA LYS A 112 8.44 -2.61 16.30
C LYS A 112 9.27 -2.23 17.52
N ARG A 113 9.78 -3.21 18.25
CA ARG A 113 10.65 -2.95 19.41
C ARG A 113 12.03 -2.42 18.99
N GLU A 114 12.62 -3.04 17.96
CA GLU A 114 13.99 -2.73 17.52
C GLU A 114 14.09 -1.52 16.58
N ILE A 115 12.99 -1.18 15.91
CA ILE A 115 12.86 -0.09 14.95
C ILE A 115 11.47 0.55 15.11
N PRO A 116 11.21 1.27 16.21
CA PRO A 116 9.87 1.73 16.57
C PRO A 116 9.24 2.71 15.56
N ASP A 117 10.07 3.39 14.79
CA ASP A 117 9.72 4.40 13.81
C ASP A 117 9.81 3.89 12.35
N VAL A 118 9.76 2.57 12.12
CA VAL A 118 9.69 2.00 10.77
C VAL A 118 8.26 2.11 10.23
N GLU A 119 8.11 2.79 9.10
CA GLU A 119 6.84 2.89 8.37
C GLU A 119 6.74 1.72 7.37
N VAL A 120 5.66 0.95 7.46
CA VAL A 120 5.44 -0.24 6.63
C VAL A 120 4.06 -0.23 6.02
N ILE A 121 3.95 -0.54 4.74
CA ILE A 121 2.71 -0.87 4.04
C ILE A 121 2.64 -2.38 3.87
N ALA A 122 1.55 -3.00 4.34
CA ALA A 122 1.31 -4.44 4.19
C ALA A 122 0.57 -4.72 2.88
N GLU A 123 1.21 -5.45 1.95
CA GLU A 123 0.53 -5.93 0.75
C GLU A 123 -0.32 -7.16 1.10
N ASP A 124 -1.64 -6.96 1.21
CA ASP A 124 -2.65 -7.95 1.58
C ASP A 124 -3.58 -8.31 0.39
N LEU A 125 -3.05 -8.22 -0.83
CA LEU A 125 -3.82 -8.53 -2.04
C LEU A 125 -3.98 -10.05 -2.25
N GLY A 126 -4.97 -10.44 -3.06
CA GLY A 126 -5.27 -11.85 -3.35
C GLY A 126 -6.22 -12.50 -2.34
N VAL A 127 -6.02 -13.80 -2.06
CA VAL A 127 -6.91 -14.55 -1.14
C VAL A 127 -6.61 -14.16 0.30
N VAL A 128 -7.50 -13.40 0.91
CA VAL A 128 -7.40 -12.95 2.30
C VAL A 128 -8.26 -13.85 3.20
N THR A 129 -7.64 -14.45 4.21
CA THR A 129 -8.32 -15.25 5.24
C THR A 129 -8.55 -14.42 6.50
N PRO A 130 -9.48 -14.79 7.39
CA PRO A 130 -9.67 -14.08 8.66
C PRO A 130 -8.40 -13.97 9.52
N THR A 131 -7.47 -14.93 9.41
CA THR A 131 -6.19 -14.91 10.13
C THR A 131 -5.22 -13.90 9.53
N VAL A 132 -5.22 -13.70 8.20
CA VAL A 132 -4.46 -12.65 7.52
C VAL A 132 -5.02 -11.27 7.87
N GLU A 133 -6.35 -11.08 7.83
CA GLU A 133 -6.99 -9.83 8.27
C GLU A 133 -6.60 -9.47 9.70
N LYS A 134 -6.63 -10.48 10.59
CA LYS A 134 -6.21 -10.30 11.97
C LYS A 134 -4.73 -9.93 12.09
N LEU A 135 -3.84 -10.57 11.33
CA LEU A 135 -2.41 -10.26 11.34
C LEU A 135 -2.16 -8.82 10.89
N VAL A 136 -2.81 -8.37 9.82
CA VAL A 136 -2.72 -6.97 9.34
C VAL A 136 -3.23 -6.00 10.42
N ALA A 137 -4.38 -6.28 11.02
CA ALA A 137 -4.94 -5.44 12.08
C ALA A 137 -4.04 -5.38 13.31
N ASP A 138 -3.52 -6.53 13.79
CA ASP A 138 -2.62 -6.61 14.95
C ASP A 138 -1.28 -5.92 14.66
N SER A 139 -0.82 -5.95 13.41
CA SER A 139 0.39 -5.26 13.01
C SER A 139 0.25 -3.74 13.03
N GLY A 140 -0.98 -3.22 12.90
CA GLY A 140 -1.23 -1.78 12.79
C GLY A 140 -0.72 -1.16 11.48
N PHE A 141 -0.20 -1.95 10.56
CA PHE A 141 0.28 -1.46 9.27
C PHE A 141 -0.89 -1.15 8.34
N PRO A 142 -0.83 -0.05 7.55
CA PRO A 142 -1.80 0.19 6.51
C PRO A 142 -1.79 -0.95 5.48
N ASN A 143 -2.99 -1.37 5.11
CA ASN A 143 -3.21 -2.35 4.05
C ASN A 143 -3.39 -1.70 2.68
N MET A 144 -3.45 -2.50 1.62
CA MET A 144 -3.59 -1.99 0.26
C MET A 144 -5.01 -2.16 -0.29
N ARG A 145 -5.45 -1.16 -1.07
CA ARG A 145 -6.70 -1.17 -1.82
C ARG A 145 -6.43 -0.79 -3.26
N VAL A 146 -6.95 -1.57 -4.20
CA VAL A 146 -6.74 -1.38 -5.64
C VAL A 146 -8.10 -1.23 -6.32
N LEU A 147 -8.40 -0.07 -6.88
CA LEU A 147 -9.72 0.22 -7.45
C LEU A 147 -10.08 -0.70 -8.61
N GLU A 148 -9.14 -1.08 -9.47
CA GLU A 148 -9.39 -2.03 -10.55
C GLU A 148 -10.01 -3.35 -10.07
N PHE A 149 -9.72 -3.79 -8.84
CA PHE A 149 -10.27 -5.00 -8.25
C PHE A 149 -11.66 -4.79 -7.61
N GLY A 150 -12.07 -3.54 -7.43
CA GLY A 150 -13.32 -3.20 -6.75
C GLY A 150 -14.56 -3.30 -7.64
N PHE A 151 -14.42 -3.01 -8.93
CA PHE A 151 -15.54 -2.88 -9.85
C PHE A 151 -16.02 -4.23 -10.40
N GLU A 152 -16.45 -5.12 -9.49
CA GLU A 152 -17.05 -6.40 -9.86
C GLU A 152 -18.52 -6.44 -9.38
N PRO A 153 -19.51 -6.39 -10.31
CA PRO A 153 -20.93 -6.34 -9.96
C PRO A 153 -21.42 -7.55 -9.16
N SER A 154 -20.75 -8.70 -9.28
CA SER A 154 -21.03 -9.91 -8.52
C SER A 154 -20.50 -9.87 -7.09
N GLU A 155 -19.62 -8.93 -6.78
CA GLU A 155 -18.96 -8.78 -5.46
C GLU A 155 -19.25 -7.40 -4.83
N PRO A 156 -20.50 -7.10 -4.49
CA PRO A 156 -20.88 -5.78 -4.00
C PRO A 156 -20.24 -5.41 -2.65
N LEU A 157 -19.63 -6.37 -1.96
CA LEU A 157 -18.93 -6.17 -0.70
C LEU A 157 -17.40 -6.20 -0.86
N SER A 158 -16.89 -6.01 -2.08
CA SER A 158 -15.45 -5.98 -2.33
C SER A 158 -14.74 -4.99 -1.40
N PRO A 159 -13.68 -5.41 -0.70
CA PRO A 159 -12.89 -4.52 0.17
C PRO A 159 -12.17 -3.43 -0.62
N HIS A 160 -12.09 -3.57 -1.95
CA HIS A 160 -11.46 -2.60 -2.84
C HIS A 160 -12.38 -1.45 -3.28
N MET A 161 -13.63 -1.43 -2.82
CA MET A 161 -14.54 -0.31 -3.07
C MET A 161 -14.41 0.75 -1.98
N PRO A 162 -14.36 2.07 -2.33
CA PRO A 162 -14.05 3.14 -1.39
C PRO A 162 -14.96 3.20 -0.15
N TYR A 163 -16.24 2.85 -0.29
CA TYR A 163 -17.17 2.83 0.84
C TYR A 163 -16.88 1.72 1.89
N ARG A 164 -15.91 0.83 1.59
CA ARG A 164 -15.46 -0.23 2.50
C ARG A 164 -14.12 0.08 3.16
N TYR A 165 -13.46 1.17 2.77
CA TYR A 165 -12.15 1.49 3.31
C TYR A 165 -12.22 1.87 4.79
N ASN A 166 -11.27 1.35 5.57
CA ASN A 166 -10.85 2.01 6.80
C ASN A 166 -9.85 3.13 6.43
N THR A 167 -9.56 4.02 7.37
CA THR A 167 -8.60 5.11 7.13
C THR A 167 -7.16 4.59 7.03
N ASN A 168 -6.84 3.54 7.78
CA ASN A 168 -5.49 2.97 7.80
C ASN A 168 -5.24 2.06 6.59
N CYS A 169 -5.34 2.61 5.39
CA CYS A 169 -5.05 1.91 4.15
C CYS A 169 -4.40 2.84 3.11
N VAL A 170 -3.80 2.22 2.11
CA VAL A 170 -3.26 2.89 0.92
C VAL A 170 -4.11 2.49 -0.28
N VAL A 171 -4.69 3.48 -0.97
CA VAL A 171 -5.45 3.23 -2.20
C VAL A 171 -4.61 3.48 -3.43
N TYR A 172 -4.78 2.62 -4.42
CA TYR A 172 -4.21 2.71 -5.76
C TYR A 172 -5.33 2.64 -6.79
N THR A 173 -5.18 3.28 -7.94
CA THR A 173 -5.98 2.92 -9.14
C THR A 173 -5.62 1.52 -9.60
N GLY A 174 -4.35 1.28 -9.86
CA GLY A 174 -3.67 0.02 -10.12
C GLY A 174 -2.24 0.08 -9.58
N THR A 175 -1.59 -1.07 -9.39
CA THR A 175 -0.18 -1.17 -8.99
C THR A 175 0.72 -1.36 -10.22
N HIS A 176 2.04 -1.49 -10.01
CA HIS A 176 2.98 -1.82 -11.08
C HIS A 176 2.72 -3.19 -11.73
N ASP A 177 2.01 -4.09 -11.07
CA ASP A 177 1.65 -5.42 -11.57
C ASP A 177 0.32 -5.43 -12.34
N ASN A 178 -0.48 -4.39 -12.17
CA ASN A 178 -1.74 -4.22 -12.88
C ASN A 178 -1.52 -3.70 -14.32
N GLU A 179 -2.57 -3.69 -15.09
CA GLU A 179 -2.65 -2.90 -16.33
C GLU A 179 -2.62 -1.40 -15.96
N THR A 180 -2.41 -0.52 -16.91
CA THR A 180 -2.73 0.89 -16.70
C THR A 180 -4.26 1.04 -16.60
N LEU A 181 -4.74 2.03 -15.88
CA LEU A 181 -6.17 2.27 -15.71
C LEU A 181 -6.92 2.32 -17.05
N LYS A 182 -6.35 3.00 -18.04
CA LYS A 182 -6.90 3.03 -19.39
C LYS A 182 -6.86 1.66 -20.07
N GLY A 183 -5.73 0.96 -19.98
CA GLY A 183 -5.57 -0.37 -20.59
C GLY A 183 -6.51 -1.40 -19.99
N TRP A 184 -6.78 -1.31 -18.70
CA TRP A 184 -7.76 -2.12 -18.00
C TRP A 184 -9.19 -1.77 -18.42
N TYR A 185 -9.57 -0.51 -18.36
CA TYR A 185 -10.95 -0.06 -18.66
C TYR A 185 -11.36 -0.37 -20.09
N ASP A 186 -10.49 -0.12 -21.07
CA ASP A 186 -10.77 -0.31 -22.49
C ASP A 186 -11.03 -1.77 -22.89
N LYS A 187 -10.65 -2.73 -22.03
CA LYS A 187 -10.90 -4.17 -22.23
C LYS A 187 -12.17 -4.69 -21.57
N LEU A 188 -12.82 -3.86 -20.75
CA LEU A 188 -14.00 -4.27 -20.02
C LEU A 188 -15.20 -4.53 -20.94
N ASP A 189 -16.02 -5.48 -20.56
CA ASP A 189 -17.30 -5.71 -21.24
C ASP A 189 -18.30 -4.57 -20.97
N LYS A 190 -19.30 -4.46 -21.84
CA LYS A 190 -20.30 -3.37 -21.76
C LYS A 190 -21.09 -3.35 -20.45
N LYS A 191 -21.24 -4.48 -19.75
CA LYS A 191 -21.96 -4.52 -18.47
C LYS A 191 -21.13 -3.92 -17.35
N LYS A 192 -19.84 -4.23 -17.31
CA LYS A 192 -18.89 -3.64 -16.37
C LYS A 192 -18.74 -2.13 -16.63
N VAL A 193 -18.57 -1.73 -17.87
CA VAL A 193 -18.52 -0.30 -18.25
C VAL A 193 -19.77 0.44 -17.75
N ALA A 194 -20.96 -0.06 -18.06
CA ALA A 194 -22.20 0.58 -17.60
C ALA A 194 -22.34 0.60 -16.07
N TYR A 195 -21.85 -0.43 -15.38
CA TYR A 195 -21.82 -0.46 -13.92
C TYR A 195 -20.88 0.62 -13.35
N ILE A 196 -19.66 0.71 -13.86
CA ILE A 196 -18.67 1.71 -13.43
C ILE A 196 -19.19 3.13 -13.67
N GLU A 197 -19.69 3.41 -14.87
CA GLU A 197 -20.20 4.74 -15.19
C GLU A 197 -21.38 5.15 -14.31
N LYS A 198 -22.30 4.23 -14.03
CA LYS A 198 -23.40 4.46 -13.10
C LYS A 198 -22.92 4.65 -11.66
N TYR A 199 -21.94 3.87 -11.23
CA TYR A 199 -21.35 4.02 -9.89
C TYR A 199 -20.69 5.39 -9.75
N LEU A 200 -19.83 5.79 -10.69
CA LEU A 200 -19.16 7.09 -10.69
C LEU A 200 -20.16 8.25 -10.69
N GLN A 201 -21.22 8.15 -11.51
CA GLN A 201 -22.29 9.17 -11.54
C GLN A 201 -22.94 9.36 -10.18
N ASN A 202 -23.17 8.28 -9.44
CA ASN A 202 -23.83 8.33 -8.13
C ASN A 202 -22.87 8.70 -6.98
N ALA A 203 -21.60 8.28 -7.07
CA ALA A 203 -20.62 8.46 -5.99
C ALA A 203 -19.99 9.85 -5.99
N CYS A 204 -19.60 10.36 -7.16
CA CYS A 204 -18.86 11.62 -7.24
C CYS A 204 -19.30 12.53 -8.42
N GLY A 205 -20.34 12.14 -9.18
CA GLY A 205 -20.74 12.81 -10.42
C GLY A 205 -19.72 12.60 -11.55
N ARG A 206 -20.18 12.70 -12.78
CA ARG A 206 -19.29 12.67 -13.95
C ARG A 206 -18.88 14.11 -14.30
N GLN A 207 -17.59 14.38 -14.25
CA GLN A 207 -17.04 15.72 -14.49
C GLN A 207 -16.01 15.74 -15.61
N ASP A 208 -15.50 14.54 -15.98
CA ASP A 208 -14.37 14.40 -16.88
C ASP A 208 -14.41 13.09 -17.67
N THR A 209 -13.26 12.66 -18.23
CA THR A 209 -13.11 11.31 -18.75
C THR A 209 -13.31 10.30 -17.63
N VAL A 210 -13.70 9.08 -17.96
CA VAL A 210 -13.90 8.00 -16.96
C VAL A 210 -12.62 7.72 -16.16
N TYR A 211 -11.46 7.86 -16.76
CA TYR A 211 -10.17 7.63 -16.11
C TYR A 211 -9.93 8.66 -14.99
N TRP A 212 -10.12 9.93 -15.27
CA TRP A 212 -9.99 11.00 -14.29
C TRP A 212 -11.10 10.95 -13.23
N ASP A 213 -12.32 10.49 -13.59
CA ASP A 213 -13.38 10.25 -12.59
C ASP A 213 -13.01 9.11 -11.62
N ILE A 214 -12.33 8.06 -12.10
CA ILE A 214 -11.82 6.97 -11.24
C ILE A 214 -10.65 7.47 -10.36
N ILE A 215 -9.73 8.26 -10.92
CA ILE A 215 -8.65 8.88 -10.14
C ILE A 215 -9.24 9.77 -9.03
N ARG A 216 -10.24 10.60 -9.36
CA ARG A 216 -10.94 11.44 -8.38
C ARG A 216 -11.60 10.59 -7.30
N LEU A 217 -12.23 9.48 -7.65
CA LEU A 217 -12.81 8.54 -6.68
C LEU A 217 -11.77 7.99 -5.69
N ALA A 218 -10.55 7.66 -6.17
CA ALA A 218 -9.44 7.27 -5.30
C ALA A 218 -9.01 8.40 -4.37
N MET A 219 -8.80 9.58 -4.94
CA MET A 219 -8.34 10.77 -4.21
C MET A 219 -9.33 11.23 -3.15
N MET A 220 -10.62 11.11 -3.38
CA MET A 220 -11.69 11.48 -2.42
C MET A 220 -12.06 10.36 -1.45
N SER A 221 -11.36 9.22 -1.46
CA SER A 221 -11.60 8.12 -0.53
C SER A 221 -11.11 8.45 0.89
N SER A 222 -11.53 7.64 1.86
CA SER A 222 -11.07 7.74 3.27
C SER A 222 -9.68 7.17 3.53
N ALA A 223 -8.99 6.64 2.52
CA ALA A 223 -7.63 6.10 2.69
C ALA A 223 -6.64 7.20 3.11
N ASN A 224 -5.80 6.95 4.10
CA ASN A 224 -4.79 7.92 4.54
C ASN A 224 -3.78 8.27 3.44
N LEU A 225 -3.44 7.31 2.58
CA LEU A 225 -2.53 7.52 1.46
C LEU A 225 -3.21 7.12 0.15
N CYS A 226 -2.99 7.92 -0.89
CA CYS A 226 -3.45 7.64 -2.25
C CYS A 226 -2.25 7.69 -3.21
N VAL A 227 -2.01 6.61 -3.94
CA VAL A 227 -0.90 6.50 -4.90
C VAL A 227 -1.47 6.23 -6.28
N ILE A 228 -1.27 7.17 -7.20
CA ILE A 228 -1.74 7.10 -8.58
C ILE A 228 -0.52 6.97 -9.51
N PRO A 229 -0.43 5.92 -10.34
CA PRO A 229 0.60 5.82 -11.36
C PRO A 229 0.56 7.00 -12.34
N MET A 230 1.71 7.52 -12.74
CA MET A 230 1.77 8.61 -13.73
C MET A 230 1.13 8.21 -15.06
N GLN A 231 1.20 6.94 -15.42
CA GLN A 231 0.55 6.41 -16.61
C GLN A 231 -0.97 6.66 -16.62
N ASP A 232 -1.58 6.64 -15.44
CA ASP A 232 -3.04 6.83 -15.30
C ASP A 232 -3.41 8.32 -15.42
N TYR A 233 -2.63 9.22 -14.83
CA TYR A 233 -2.77 10.67 -15.04
C TYR A 233 -2.61 11.06 -16.51
N LEU A 234 -1.65 10.43 -17.20
CA LEU A 234 -1.36 10.62 -18.63
C LEU A 234 -2.35 9.88 -19.53
N MET A 235 -3.28 9.09 -18.98
CA MET A 235 -4.24 8.26 -19.73
C MET A 235 -3.57 7.36 -20.78
N LEU A 236 -2.42 6.76 -20.43
CA LEU A 236 -1.68 5.86 -21.31
C LEU A 236 -2.27 4.45 -21.25
N GLY A 237 -2.24 3.74 -22.38
CA GLY A 237 -2.64 2.35 -22.48
C GLY A 237 -1.56 1.38 -21.99
N ASN A 238 -1.78 0.09 -22.24
CA ASN A 238 -0.88 -0.98 -21.76
C ASN A 238 0.53 -0.98 -22.36
N GLU A 239 0.79 -0.18 -23.37
CA GLU A 239 2.13 0.11 -23.86
C GLU A 239 3.03 0.76 -22.82
N ALA A 240 2.43 1.43 -21.82
CA ALA A 240 3.12 2.05 -20.70
C ALA A 240 3.12 1.19 -19.41
N ARG A 241 2.58 -0.01 -19.45
CA ARG A 241 2.54 -0.92 -18.29
C ARG A 241 3.95 -1.21 -17.79
N MET A 242 4.14 -1.16 -16.46
CA MET A 242 5.45 -1.38 -15.84
C MET A 242 5.86 -2.84 -15.82
N ASN A 243 4.98 -3.70 -15.32
CA ASN A 243 5.27 -5.11 -15.15
C ASN A 243 4.11 -5.99 -15.63
N HIS A 244 4.47 -7.08 -16.28
CA HIS A 244 3.54 -8.15 -16.65
C HIS A 244 3.95 -9.40 -15.86
N PRO A 245 3.24 -9.74 -14.77
CA PRO A 245 3.59 -10.88 -13.93
C PRO A 245 3.77 -12.17 -14.72
N SER A 246 4.67 -13.03 -14.27
CA SER A 246 5.01 -14.32 -14.91
C SER A 246 5.60 -14.22 -16.32
N THR A 247 6.10 -13.06 -16.73
CA THR A 247 6.79 -12.88 -18.02
C THR A 247 8.22 -12.40 -17.85
N LEU A 248 9.05 -12.68 -18.86
CA LEU A 248 10.41 -12.17 -18.98
C LEU A 248 10.49 -11.18 -20.15
N GLY A 249 11.40 -10.23 -20.07
CA GLY A 249 11.76 -9.37 -21.20
C GLY A 249 11.42 -7.90 -21.03
N ASN A 250 10.23 -7.45 -21.42
CA ASN A 250 9.96 -6.02 -21.56
C ASN A 250 9.42 -5.32 -20.30
N ASN A 251 9.54 -5.92 -19.12
CA ASN A 251 9.11 -5.33 -17.86
C ASN A 251 10.06 -4.22 -17.38
N TRP A 252 9.55 -3.24 -16.64
CA TRP A 252 10.30 -2.17 -15.98
C TRP A 252 11.04 -1.22 -16.93
N LYS A 253 10.55 -1.07 -18.17
CA LYS A 253 11.23 -0.27 -19.21
C LYS A 253 10.57 1.07 -19.51
N TRP A 254 9.29 1.22 -19.24
CA TRP A 254 8.64 2.49 -19.49
C TRP A 254 9.30 3.62 -18.70
N ARG A 255 9.42 4.77 -19.33
CA ARG A 255 9.93 5.99 -18.73
C ARG A 255 9.07 7.16 -19.18
N MET A 256 8.76 8.02 -18.23
CA MET A 256 8.11 9.30 -18.51
C MET A 256 9.10 10.24 -19.21
N GLY A 257 8.68 10.93 -20.26
CA GLY A 257 9.42 12.01 -20.90
C GLY A 257 9.33 13.31 -20.10
N SER A 258 10.24 14.24 -20.35
CA SER A 258 10.19 15.57 -19.71
C SER A 258 8.98 16.39 -20.18
N GLU A 259 8.51 16.15 -21.38
CA GLU A 259 7.33 16.78 -22.00
C GLU A 259 5.98 16.27 -21.47
N ASP A 260 5.98 15.11 -20.79
CA ASP A 260 4.75 14.52 -20.25
C ASP A 260 4.22 15.27 -19.01
N MET A 261 5.06 16.04 -18.35
CA MET A 261 4.74 16.87 -17.16
C MET A 261 4.62 18.33 -17.57
N ASP A 262 3.60 18.67 -18.34
CA ASP A 262 3.32 20.04 -18.69
C ASP A 262 2.61 20.82 -17.54
N GLU A 263 2.56 22.15 -17.68
CA GLU A 263 1.96 23.01 -16.65
C GLU A 263 0.45 22.76 -16.47
N GLU A 264 -0.25 22.31 -17.51
CA GLU A 264 -1.69 22.02 -17.46
C GLU A 264 -1.94 20.76 -16.61
N LEU A 265 -1.18 19.70 -16.83
CA LEU A 265 -1.27 18.46 -16.04
C LEU A 265 -0.91 18.72 -14.58
N ILE A 266 0.17 19.46 -14.33
CA ILE A 266 0.60 19.81 -12.96
C ILE A 266 -0.50 20.59 -12.24
N ALA A 267 -1.06 21.63 -12.87
CA ALA A 267 -2.15 22.43 -12.30
C ALA A 267 -3.38 21.56 -12.00
N ARG A 268 -3.72 20.67 -12.90
CA ARG A 268 -4.87 19.76 -12.75
C ARG A 268 -4.70 18.75 -11.60
N ILE A 269 -3.51 18.15 -11.48
CA ILE A 269 -3.18 17.25 -10.34
C ILE A 269 -3.24 18.04 -9.04
N ARG A 270 -2.65 19.24 -8.98
CA ARG A 270 -2.68 20.13 -7.82
C ARG A 270 -4.12 20.47 -7.41
N GLU A 271 -4.93 20.91 -8.34
CA GLU A 271 -6.34 21.23 -8.10
C GLU A 271 -7.09 20.03 -7.50
N LEU A 272 -6.92 18.83 -8.07
CA LEU A 272 -7.53 17.62 -7.56
C LEU A 272 -7.05 17.30 -6.14
N THR A 273 -5.76 17.48 -5.87
CA THR A 273 -5.15 17.22 -4.56
C THR A 273 -5.71 18.16 -3.48
N VAL A 274 -5.80 19.45 -3.80
CA VAL A 274 -6.43 20.48 -2.93
C VAL A 274 -7.90 20.14 -2.67
N ASN A 275 -8.68 19.87 -3.72
CA ASN A 275 -10.10 19.57 -3.61
C ASN A 275 -10.39 18.26 -2.85
N ALA A 276 -9.43 17.34 -2.80
CA ALA A 276 -9.50 16.11 -2.02
C ALA A 276 -8.98 16.26 -0.58
N PHE A 277 -8.58 17.46 -0.16
CA PHE A 277 -7.97 17.76 1.15
C PHE A 277 -6.72 16.90 1.43
N ARG A 278 -5.89 16.67 0.40
CA ARG A 278 -4.66 15.88 0.48
C ARG A 278 -3.38 16.69 0.29
N LEU A 279 -3.49 17.99 0.07
CA LEU A 279 -2.37 18.90 0.14
C LEU A 279 -2.19 19.28 1.62
N ILE A 280 -1.06 18.93 2.20
CA ILE A 280 -0.59 19.50 3.45
C ILE A 280 0.14 20.76 3.00
N GLU A 281 -0.39 21.93 3.31
CA GLU A 281 0.39 23.17 3.22
C GLU A 281 1.41 23.07 4.35
N ASP A 282 2.68 23.25 4.04
CA ASP A 282 3.69 23.41 5.07
C ASP A 282 3.22 24.63 5.90
N GLU A 283 2.98 24.44 7.19
CA GLU A 283 2.69 25.53 8.10
C GLU A 283 3.86 26.50 7.95
N ASP A 284 3.55 27.72 7.50
CA ASP A 284 4.57 28.75 7.36
C ASP A 284 5.07 29.03 8.79
N PRO A 285 6.37 28.80 9.10
CA PRO A 285 6.86 29.02 10.47
C PRO A 285 6.57 30.42 10.97
N ASP A 286 6.43 31.39 10.07
CA ASP A 286 6.08 32.77 10.38
C ASP A 286 4.58 32.92 10.75
N GLU A 287 3.64 32.05 10.26
CA GLU A 287 2.23 32.05 10.68
C GLU A 287 2.04 31.45 12.09
N GLU A 288 2.86 30.46 12.50
CA GLU A 288 2.84 29.93 13.87
C GLU A 288 3.31 30.98 14.88
N GLU A 289 4.34 31.78 14.57
CA GLU A 289 4.77 32.89 15.42
C GLU A 289 3.71 34.00 15.52
N GLU A 290 3.04 34.38 14.43
CA GLU A 290 1.94 35.37 14.46
C GLU A 290 0.72 34.87 15.26
N LEU A 291 0.38 33.60 15.20
CA LEU A 291 -0.72 33.01 15.97
C LEU A 291 -0.38 32.89 17.46
N LEU A 292 0.87 32.59 17.81
CA LEU A 292 1.34 32.55 19.19
C LEU A 292 1.41 33.97 19.79
N GLU A 293 1.92 34.97 19.06
CA GLU A 293 1.92 36.36 19.51
C GLU A 293 0.52 36.95 19.66
N ALA A 294 -0.43 36.62 18.77
CA ALA A 294 -1.81 37.01 18.87
C ALA A 294 -2.52 36.36 20.07
N GLY A 295 -2.19 35.11 20.41
CA GLY A 295 -2.70 34.40 21.58
C GLY A 295 -2.20 35.00 22.90
N GLU A 296 -0.93 35.42 22.97
CA GLU A 296 -0.36 36.09 24.16
C GLU A 296 -0.93 37.50 24.38
N GLU A 297 -1.24 38.25 23.31
CA GLU A 297 -1.90 39.55 23.40
C GLU A 297 -3.36 39.43 23.91
N GLU A 298 -4.11 38.38 23.52
CA GLU A 298 -5.48 38.14 24.06
C GLU A 298 -5.43 37.70 25.52
N GLU A 299 -4.50 36.88 25.99
CA GLU A 299 -4.37 36.53 27.41
C GLU A 299 -3.98 37.73 28.28
N SER A 300 -3.06 38.58 27.79
CA SER A 300 -2.64 39.79 28.53
C SER A 300 -3.77 40.81 28.67
N THR A 301 -4.65 40.93 27.70
CA THR A 301 -5.82 41.83 27.75
C THR A 301 -6.96 41.32 28.65
N VAL A 302 -7.01 40.00 28.92
CA VAL A 302 -7.96 39.38 29.83
C VAL A 302 -7.52 39.56 31.30
N GLU A 303 -6.21 39.45 31.58
CA GLU A 303 -5.64 39.66 32.91
C GLU A 303 -5.74 41.13 33.35
N GLU A 304 -5.50 42.12 32.46
CA GLU A 304 -5.64 43.56 32.80
C GLU A 304 -7.09 43.97 33.12
N LYS A 305 -8.12 43.24 32.63
CA LYS A 305 -9.52 43.49 32.95
C LYS A 305 -9.99 42.88 34.26
N ALA A 306 -9.25 41.92 34.81
CA ALA A 306 -9.60 41.25 36.08
C ALA A 306 -9.16 42.01 37.33
N ASP A 307 -8.26 43.00 37.22
CA ASP A 307 -7.69 43.71 38.38
C ASP A 307 -8.29 45.10 38.64
N GLN A 308 -9.51 45.43 38.10
CA GLN A 308 -10.23 46.65 38.47
C GLN A 308 -11.24 46.34 39.55
N PRO A 309 -11.15 46.98 40.75
CA PRO A 309 -12.10 46.74 41.84
C PRO A 309 -13.48 47.33 41.50
N GLU A 310 -14.49 46.45 41.50
CA GLU A 310 -15.90 46.85 41.38
C GLU A 310 -16.28 47.89 42.46
N ASN A 311 -16.62 49.07 42.02
CA ASN A 311 -17.20 50.12 42.82
C ASN A 311 -18.65 49.80 43.09
N ILE A 312 -18.99 49.23 44.30
CA ILE A 312 -20.32 48.95 44.71
C ILE A 312 -20.89 50.29 45.33
N PRO A 313 -21.94 50.87 44.75
CA PRO A 313 -22.61 52.04 45.42
C PRO A 313 -23.42 51.59 46.62
N ASN A 314 -23.11 52.10 47.78
CA ASN A 314 -23.95 52.02 48.96
C ASN A 314 -25.32 52.61 48.68
N ALA A 315 -26.39 51.81 48.75
CA ALA A 315 -27.79 52.32 48.85
C ALA A 315 -28.27 52.20 50.27
N ILE A 316 -28.66 53.34 50.79
CA ILE A 316 -29.46 53.54 52.03
C ILE A 316 -30.92 53.15 51.80
#